data_f77e97768781eddb403573b52aa992e7
#
_entry.id   f77e97768781eddb403573b52aa992e7
#
_cell.length_a   1.000
_cell.length_b   1.000
_cell.length_c   1.000
_cell.angle_alpha   90.00
_cell.angle_beta   90.00
_cell.angle_gamma   90.00
#
_symmetry.space_group_name_H-M   'P 1'
#
loop_
_entity.id
_entity.type
_entity.pdbx_description
1 polymer ?
#
loop_
_entity_poly.entity_id
_entity_poly.type
_entity_poly.pdbx_seq_one_letter_code
_entity_poly.pdbx_strand_id
1 'polypeptide(L)'
;KHKNATVMGFKQHHEVINIFKKSSITVACSRWEEPFGRTSLEASSRGCAVIISNKGGLPETITNGIIIRNLNSKNIYSSINNLIKNNNYRNKLQKLSLKNFYLTNNFISNKIDNYREKIFFKKNTFYTKKTNPKIKILHVTNFNERHNGRLFYNTGRRINNGFIRLNHSVLEFSDRDIVSYYRNFNDMKGSKKLNSKLVEVISNY
;
A
#
# COMPACT_ATOMS: atom_id res chain seq x y z
N LYS A 1 8.12 21.76 -24.03
CA LYS A 1 8.35 20.29 -24.06
C LYS A 1 9.83 20.05 -24.36
N HIS A 2 10.52 19.26 -23.56
CA HIS A 2 11.92 18.93 -23.84
C HIS A 2 11.99 18.00 -25.07
N LYS A 3 12.91 18.26 -26.02
CA LYS A 3 12.98 17.55 -27.28
C LYS A 3 13.12 16.02 -27.15
N ASN A 4 13.72 15.56 -26.06
CA ASN A 4 14.01 14.15 -25.78
C ASN A 4 13.16 13.56 -24.64
N ALA A 5 12.01 14.18 -24.32
CA ALA A 5 11.11 13.72 -23.28
C ALA A 5 9.71 13.46 -23.87
N THR A 6 9.17 12.29 -23.58
CA THR A 6 7.83 11.88 -23.97
C THR A 6 6.94 11.71 -22.75
N VAL A 7 5.85 12.47 -22.70
CA VAL A 7 4.81 12.27 -21.67
C VAL A 7 3.79 11.28 -22.21
N MET A 8 3.74 10.10 -21.62
CA MET A 8 2.95 8.97 -22.12
C MET A 8 1.49 8.95 -21.62
N GLY A 9 1.14 9.83 -20.68
CA GLY A 9 -0.20 9.85 -20.08
C GLY A 9 -0.54 8.56 -19.32
N PHE A 10 -1.85 8.33 -19.12
CA PHE A 10 -2.33 7.09 -18.51
C PHE A 10 -2.04 5.89 -19.43
N LYS A 11 -1.58 4.80 -18.82
CA LYS A 11 -1.30 3.53 -19.49
C LYS A 11 -1.91 2.38 -18.72
N GLN A 12 -2.42 1.38 -19.44
CA GLN A 12 -2.87 0.13 -18.83
C GLN A 12 -1.66 -0.64 -18.26
N HIS A 13 -1.89 -1.46 -17.24
CA HIS A 13 -0.81 -2.17 -16.54
C HIS A 13 0.10 -2.99 -17.49
N HIS A 14 -0.48 -3.70 -18.44
CA HIS A 14 0.29 -4.49 -19.40
C HIS A 14 1.18 -3.62 -20.30
N GLU A 15 0.75 -2.40 -20.65
CA GLU A 15 1.54 -1.44 -21.42
C GLU A 15 2.73 -0.95 -20.59
N VAL A 16 2.51 -0.63 -19.30
CA VAL A 16 3.59 -0.22 -18.37
C VAL A 16 4.65 -1.32 -18.25
N ILE A 17 4.23 -2.56 -18.11
CA ILE A 17 5.13 -3.71 -18.06
C ILE A 17 5.95 -3.85 -19.36
N ASN A 18 5.34 -3.59 -20.51
CA ASN A 18 6.05 -3.60 -21.80
C ASN A 18 7.03 -2.43 -21.94
N ILE A 19 6.73 -1.27 -21.36
CA ILE A 19 7.67 -0.15 -21.29
C ILE A 19 8.88 -0.53 -20.44
N PHE A 20 8.68 -1.15 -19.26
CA PHE A 20 9.79 -1.61 -18.42
C PHE A 20 10.69 -2.62 -19.15
N LYS A 21 10.13 -3.57 -19.90
CA LYS A 21 10.91 -4.53 -20.71
C LYS A 21 11.86 -3.85 -21.69
N LYS A 22 11.52 -2.65 -22.17
CA LYS A 22 12.29 -1.86 -23.15
C LYS A 22 13.16 -0.79 -22.48
N SER A 23 13.04 -0.60 -21.17
CA SER A 23 13.74 0.45 -20.43
C SER A 23 15.00 -0.09 -19.78
N SER A 24 16.12 0.59 -19.99
CA SER A 24 17.39 0.23 -19.35
C SER A 24 17.48 0.72 -17.91
N ILE A 25 16.89 1.88 -17.62
CA ILE A 25 16.96 2.55 -16.32
C ILE A 25 15.53 2.96 -15.93
N THR A 26 15.16 2.74 -14.66
CA THR A 26 13.91 3.24 -14.09
C THR A 26 14.24 4.05 -12.83
N VAL A 27 13.59 5.20 -12.67
CA VAL A 27 13.71 6.06 -11.49
C VAL A 27 12.36 6.12 -10.79
N ALA A 28 12.30 5.59 -9.56
CA ALA A 28 11.09 5.55 -8.75
C ALA A 28 11.37 6.15 -7.35
N CYS A 29 11.60 7.47 -7.31
CA CYS A 29 11.91 8.19 -6.09
C CYS A 29 10.66 8.82 -5.48
N SER A 30 10.48 8.66 -4.17
CA SER A 30 9.41 9.29 -3.38
C SER A 30 9.98 10.25 -2.34
N ARG A 31 9.26 11.33 -2.06
CA ARG A 31 9.58 12.26 -0.96
C ARG A 31 8.94 11.85 0.36
N TRP A 32 7.87 11.07 0.31
CA TRP A 32 7.17 10.52 1.48
C TRP A 32 7.51 9.05 1.71
N GLU A 33 7.11 8.53 2.85
CA GLU A 33 7.25 7.12 3.20
C GLU A 33 6.28 6.29 2.33
N GLU A 34 6.83 5.66 1.31
CA GLU A 34 6.05 4.84 0.37
C GLU A 34 5.63 3.52 1.04
N PRO A 35 4.35 3.14 1.07
CA PRO A 35 3.93 1.90 1.72
C PRO A 35 4.57 0.64 1.14
N PHE A 36 4.78 0.57 -0.18
CA PHE A 36 5.39 -0.59 -0.83
C PHE A 36 6.24 -0.23 -2.06
N GLY A 37 5.67 0.47 -3.07
CA GLY A 37 6.40 0.85 -4.29
C GLY A 37 6.32 -0.19 -5.42
N ARG A 38 5.12 -0.48 -5.92
CA ARG A 38 4.91 -1.42 -7.03
C ARG A 38 5.71 -1.11 -8.28
N THR A 39 5.89 0.17 -8.60
CA THR A 39 6.63 0.63 -9.78
C THR A 39 8.07 0.13 -9.80
N SER A 40 8.78 0.24 -8.67
CA SER A 40 10.16 -0.25 -8.54
C SER A 40 10.24 -1.77 -8.59
N LEU A 41 9.29 -2.46 -7.95
CA LEU A 41 9.18 -3.92 -7.98
C LEU A 41 8.98 -4.42 -9.41
N GLU A 42 8.03 -3.86 -10.14
CA GLU A 42 7.69 -4.24 -11.51
C GLU A 42 8.85 -3.96 -12.48
N ALA A 43 9.52 -2.81 -12.35
CA ALA A 43 10.69 -2.47 -13.13
C ALA A 43 11.87 -3.44 -12.86
N SER A 44 12.12 -3.75 -11.58
CA SER A 44 13.16 -4.70 -11.17
C SER A 44 12.90 -6.10 -11.75
N SER A 45 11.64 -6.56 -11.72
CA SER A 45 11.24 -7.85 -12.29
C SER A 45 11.40 -7.94 -13.81
N ARG A 46 11.58 -6.81 -14.50
CA ARG A 46 11.80 -6.72 -15.95
C ARG A 46 13.25 -6.42 -16.33
N GLY A 47 14.16 -6.43 -15.34
CA GLY A 47 15.57 -6.24 -15.59
C GLY A 47 15.99 -4.80 -15.81
N CYS A 48 15.22 -3.82 -15.35
CA CYS A 48 15.69 -2.44 -15.33
C CYS A 48 16.79 -2.25 -14.28
N ALA A 49 17.74 -1.37 -14.54
CA ALA A 49 18.58 -0.79 -13.50
C ALA A 49 17.76 0.24 -12.74
N VAL A 50 17.31 -0.09 -11.53
CA VAL A 50 16.35 0.71 -10.78
C VAL A 50 17.06 1.65 -9.82
N ILE A 51 16.61 2.92 -9.79
CA ILE A 51 17.03 3.96 -8.84
C ILE A 51 15.83 4.31 -7.98
N ILE A 52 15.96 4.21 -6.68
CA ILE A 52 14.91 4.54 -5.70
C ILE A 52 15.43 5.48 -4.61
N SER A 53 14.51 6.13 -3.90
CA SER A 53 14.82 6.79 -2.63
C SER A 53 14.73 5.79 -1.47
N ASN A 54 15.48 6.09 -0.38
CA ASN A 54 15.38 5.34 0.88
C ASN A 54 14.16 5.82 1.68
N LYS A 55 12.94 5.48 1.18
CA LYS A 55 11.68 5.95 1.76
C LYS A 55 10.67 4.80 1.89
N GLY A 56 10.21 4.57 3.13
CA GLY A 56 9.24 3.53 3.47
C GLY A 56 9.64 2.15 2.96
N GLY A 57 8.72 1.47 2.28
CA GLY A 57 8.91 0.14 1.73
C GLY A 57 9.67 0.07 0.40
N LEU A 58 10.08 1.20 -0.20
CA LEU A 58 10.81 1.17 -1.49
C LEU A 58 12.06 0.29 -1.46
N PRO A 59 12.94 0.34 -0.44
CA PRO A 59 14.13 -0.52 -0.38
C PRO A 59 13.84 -2.02 -0.43
N GLU A 60 12.65 -2.44 0.00
CA GLU A 60 12.24 -3.85 0.03
C GLU A 60 11.77 -4.36 -1.35
N THR A 61 11.55 -3.46 -2.31
CA THR A 61 11.01 -3.79 -3.64
C THR A 61 12.06 -4.10 -4.69
N ILE A 62 13.33 -3.89 -4.38
CA ILE A 62 14.44 -4.17 -5.29
C ILE A 62 15.45 -5.12 -4.66
N THR A 63 15.99 -6.01 -5.46
CA THR A 63 17.08 -6.90 -5.05
C THR A 63 18.44 -6.34 -5.43
N ASN A 64 18.50 -5.62 -6.55
CA ASN A 64 19.68 -4.96 -7.06
C ASN A 64 19.31 -3.63 -7.71
N GLY A 65 19.92 -2.53 -7.26
CA GLY A 65 19.65 -1.19 -7.75
C GLY A 65 20.43 -0.13 -6.97
N ILE A 66 20.09 1.12 -7.18
CA ILE A 66 20.67 2.26 -6.47
C ILE A 66 19.66 2.82 -5.49
N ILE A 67 20.01 2.89 -4.21
CA ILE A 67 19.19 3.48 -3.15
C ILE A 67 19.79 4.85 -2.78
N ILE A 68 19.06 5.91 -3.06
CA ILE A 68 19.45 7.29 -2.73
C ILE A 68 19.04 7.59 -1.30
N ARG A 69 20.01 7.66 -0.37
CA ARG A 69 19.76 7.96 1.05
C ARG A 69 19.37 9.41 1.27
N ASN A 70 20.09 10.35 0.63
CA ASN A 70 19.79 11.77 0.71
C ASN A 70 19.18 12.23 -0.62
N LEU A 71 17.84 12.32 -0.65
CA LEU A 71 17.08 12.61 -1.86
C LEU A 71 17.14 14.11 -2.21
N ASN A 72 17.88 14.41 -3.25
CA ASN A 72 17.93 15.72 -3.88
C ASN A 72 18.20 15.60 -5.37
N SER A 73 18.00 16.67 -6.13
CA SER A 73 18.16 16.69 -7.58
C SER A 73 19.59 16.32 -8.04
N LYS A 74 20.61 16.73 -7.28
CA LYS A 74 22.01 16.43 -7.58
C LYS A 74 22.30 14.94 -7.49
N ASN A 75 21.80 14.28 -6.44
CA ASN A 75 22.00 12.84 -6.21
C ASN A 75 21.22 11.99 -7.22
N ILE A 76 20.00 12.41 -7.58
CA ILE A 76 19.23 11.76 -8.65
C ILE A 76 20.00 11.88 -9.97
N TYR A 77 20.40 13.08 -10.34
CA TYR A 77 21.16 13.33 -11.56
C TYR A 77 22.45 12.50 -11.62
N SER A 78 23.27 12.52 -10.54
CA SER A 78 24.53 11.78 -10.51
C SER A 78 24.34 10.28 -10.65
N SER A 79 23.27 9.72 -10.01
CA SER A 79 22.93 8.30 -10.12
C SER A 79 22.54 7.91 -11.56
N ILE A 80 21.68 8.71 -12.18
CA ILE A 80 21.27 8.51 -13.59
C ILE A 80 22.48 8.62 -14.50
N ASN A 81 23.27 9.70 -14.38
CA ASN A 81 24.44 9.94 -15.23
C ASN A 81 25.50 8.85 -15.10
N ASN A 82 25.71 8.32 -13.89
CA ASN A 82 26.60 7.18 -13.67
C ASN A 82 26.13 5.95 -14.46
N LEU A 83 24.82 5.61 -14.41
CA LEU A 83 24.28 4.48 -15.15
C LEU A 83 24.31 4.69 -16.67
N ILE A 84 24.18 5.94 -17.15
CA ILE A 84 24.28 6.28 -18.57
C ILE A 84 25.71 6.11 -19.06
N LYS A 85 26.69 6.65 -18.32
CA LYS A 85 28.11 6.64 -18.71
C LYS A 85 28.80 5.30 -18.49
N ASN A 86 28.37 4.51 -17.51
CA ASN A 86 28.99 3.22 -17.18
C ASN A 86 28.09 2.07 -17.61
N ASN A 87 28.22 1.68 -18.87
CA ASN A 87 27.47 0.58 -19.45
C ASN A 87 27.69 -0.75 -18.71
N ASN A 88 28.93 -1.02 -18.28
CA ASN A 88 29.26 -2.27 -17.57
C ASN A 88 28.52 -2.33 -16.23
N TYR A 89 28.52 -1.25 -15.48
CA TYR A 89 27.81 -1.17 -14.21
C TYR A 89 26.29 -1.28 -14.40
N ARG A 90 25.71 -0.58 -15.36
CA ARG A 90 24.29 -0.67 -15.72
C ARG A 90 23.91 -2.11 -16.08
N ASN A 91 24.63 -2.74 -17.00
CA ASN A 91 24.38 -4.11 -17.45
C ASN A 91 24.52 -5.12 -16.30
N LYS A 92 25.48 -4.90 -15.38
CA LYS A 92 25.62 -5.70 -14.17
C LYS A 92 24.36 -5.61 -13.32
N LEU A 93 23.85 -4.40 -13.03
CA LEU A 93 22.63 -4.21 -12.24
C LEU A 93 21.42 -4.85 -12.91
N GLN A 94 21.24 -4.67 -14.22
CA GLN A 94 20.14 -5.27 -14.98
C GLN A 94 20.15 -6.81 -14.90
N LYS A 95 21.30 -7.42 -15.13
CA LYS A 95 21.46 -8.88 -15.02
C LYS A 95 21.18 -9.38 -13.63
N LEU A 96 21.70 -8.70 -12.60
CA LEU A 96 21.49 -9.08 -11.20
C LEU A 96 20.05 -8.86 -10.75
N SER A 97 19.37 -7.83 -11.23
CA SER A 97 17.95 -7.61 -10.96
C SER A 97 17.11 -8.80 -11.42
N LEU A 98 17.34 -9.32 -12.62
CA LEU A 98 16.65 -10.53 -13.11
C LEU A 98 17.07 -11.78 -12.36
N LYS A 99 18.38 -12.01 -12.22
CA LYS A 99 18.92 -13.24 -11.61
C LYS A 99 18.51 -13.42 -10.16
N ASN A 100 18.51 -12.32 -9.40
CA ASN A 100 18.26 -12.35 -7.96
C ASN A 100 16.80 -12.01 -7.62
N PHE A 101 15.91 -11.82 -8.59
CA PHE A 101 14.53 -11.48 -8.33
C PHE A 101 13.79 -12.67 -7.72
N TYR A 102 13.39 -12.54 -6.47
CA TYR A 102 12.69 -13.58 -5.71
C TYR A 102 11.26 -13.16 -5.28
N LEU A 103 10.92 -11.88 -5.42
CA LEU A 103 9.64 -11.32 -4.96
C LEU A 103 8.48 -11.72 -5.89
N THR A 104 8.33 -13.02 -6.13
CA THR A 104 7.27 -13.61 -6.95
C THR A 104 6.03 -13.94 -6.11
N ASN A 105 4.88 -14.11 -6.76
CA ASN A 105 3.66 -14.56 -6.09
C ASN A 105 3.87 -15.89 -5.35
N ASN A 106 4.56 -16.85 -5.96
CA ASN A 106 4.84 -18.13 -5.34
C ASN A 106 5.68 -18.00 -4.07
N PHE A 107 6.71 -17.15 -4.09
CA PHE A 107 7.53 -16.89 -2.90
C PHE A 107 6.69 -16.30 -1.77
N ILE A 108 5.84 -15.31 -2.08
CA ILE A 108 4.99 -14.66 -1.08
C ILE A 108 3.92 -15.63 -0.56
N SER A 109 3.29 -16.42 -1.44
CA SER A 109 2.31 -17.44 -1.04
C SER A 109 2.94 -18.46 -0.09
N ASN A 110 4.10 -19.02 -0.43
CA ASN A 110 4.81 -19.96 0.43
C ASN A 110 5.20 -19.34 1.78
N LYS A 111 5.61 -18.06 1.78
CA LYS A 111 5.92 -17.34 3.02
C LYS A 111 4.69 -17.17 3.90
N ILE A 112 3.55 -16.84 3.30
CA ILE A 112 2.26 -16.73 4.01
C ILE A 112 1.87 -18.10 4.58
N ASP A 113 1.96 -19.16 3.80
CA ASP A 113 1.59 -20.51 4.24
C ASP A 113 2.49 -20.97 5.39
N ASN A 114 3.79 -20.71 5.32
CA ASN A 114 4.72 -20.97 6.44
C ASN A 114 4.33 -20.20 7.72
N TYR A 115 3.86 -18.96 7.61
CA TYR A 115 3.34 -18.22 8.76
C TYR A 115 2.03 -18.81 9.27
N ARG A 116 1.14 -19.23 8.36
CA ARG A 116 -0.15 -19.87 8.71
C ARG A 116 0.10 -21.16 9.49
N GLU A 117 1.01 -22.00 9.02
CA GLU A 117 1.41 -23.24 9.73
C GLU A 117 1.95 -22.95 11.12
N LYS A 118 2.90 -22.00 11.25
CA LYS A 118 3.44 -21.60 12.56
C LYS A 118 2.35 -21.10 13.52
N ILE A 119 1.36 -20.36 13.00
CA ILE A 119 0.23 -19.90 13.79
C ILE A 119 -0.68 -21.07 14.15
N PHE A 120 -0.91 -21.99 13.22
CA PHE A 120 -1.74 -23.17 13.44
C PHE A 120 -1.15 -24.10 14.52
N PHE A 121 0.15 -24.36 14.47
CA PHE A 121 0.84 -25.15 15.52
C PHE A 121 0.89 -24.43 16.87
N LYS A 122 0.99 -23.11 16.91
CA LYS A 122 0.84 -22.34 18.15
C LYS A 122 -0.61 -22.31 18.68
N LYS A 123 -1.58 -22.57 17.83
CA LYS A 123 -3.02 -22.45 18.15
C LYS A 123 -3.52 -23.49 19.14
N ASN A 124 -2.87 -24.65 19.26
CA ASN A 124 -3.21 -25.64 20.27
C ASN A 124 -2.99 -25.15 21.73
N THR A 125 -2.32 -24.01 21.89
CA THR A 125 -2.13 -23.36 23.20
C THR A 125 -3.03 -22.12 23.40
N PHE A 126 -3.69 -21.57 22.35
CA PHE A 126 -4.43 -20.32 22.45
C PHE A 126 -5.96 -20.46 22.43
N TYR A 127 -6.51 -21.61 22.05
CA TYR A 127 -7.96 -21.88 22.12
C TYR A 127 -8.35 -22.75 23.29
N THR A 128 -7.94 -22.39 24.49
CA THR A 128 -8.88 -22.60 25.58
C THR A 128 -10.06 -21.70 25.27
N LYS A 129 -11.27 -22.26 25.19
CA LYS A 129 -12.53 -21.52 25.17
C LYS A 129 -12.65 -20.69 26.46
N LYS A 130 -11.85 -19.64 26.61
CA LYS A 130 -12.29 -18.51 27.39
C LYS A 130 -13.37 -17.89 26.54
N THR A 131 -14.59 -18.08 26.95
CA THR A 131 -15.73 -17.27 26.51
C THR A 131 -15.32 -15.84 26.77
N ASN A 132 -14.74 -15.18 25.75
CA ASN A 132 -14.44 -13.76 25.88
C ASN A 132 -15.76 -13.08 26.22
N PRO A 133 -15.79 -12.25 27.27
CA PRO A 133 -17.01 -11.55 27.63
C PRO A 133 -17.50 -10.80 26.41
N LYS A 134 -18.80 -10.88 26.15
CA LYS A 134 -19.43 -10.11 25.09
C LYS A 134 -19.24 -8.64 25.40
N ILE A 135 -18.53 -7.91 24.55
CA ILE A 135 -18.30 -6.48 24.70
C ILE A 135 -19.15 -5.69 23.71
N LYS A 136 -19.46 -4.46 24.07
CA LYS A 136 -20.07 -3.48 23.17
C LYS A 136 -18.94 -2.74 22.44
N ILE A 137 -19.02 -2.67 21.13
CA ILE A 137 -18.02 -2.04 20.26
C ILE A 137 -18.69 -0.98 19.42
N LEU A 138 -18.28 0.28 19.57
CA LEU A 138 -18.59 1.33 18.62
C LEU A 138 -17.50 1.32 17.53
N HIS A 139 -17.85 0.88 16.33
CA HIS A 139 -16.93 0.80 15.20
C HIS A 139 -17.09 1.99 14.28
N VAL A 140 -16.18 2.96 14.39
CA VAL A 140 -16.16 4.17 13.59
C VAL A 140 -15.28 3.95 12.37
N THR A 141 -15.87 3.96 11.17
CA THR A 141 -15.15 3.79 9.90
C THR A 141 -16.02 4.25 8.73
N ASN A 142 -15.44 4.33 7.54
CA ASN A 142 -16.20 4.56 6.32
C ASN A 142 -16.93 3.29 5.86
N PHE A 143 -18.22 3.17 6.16
CA PHE A 143 -19.06 2.07 5.66
C PHE A 143 -19.58 2.29 4.24
N ASN A 144 -19.47 3.53 3.72
CA ASN A 144 -19.90 3.93 2.39
C ASN A 144 -21.40 3.64 2.11
N GLU A 145 -22.24 3.95 3.07
CA GLU A 145 -23.70 3.69 3.05
C GLU A 145 -24.40 4.44 1.91
N ARG A 146 -23.98 5.69 1.65
CA ARG A 146 -24.52 6.55 0.57
C ARG A 146 -24.44 5.95 -0.83
N HIS A 147 -23.60 4.95 -1.04
CA HIS A 147 -23.44 4.22 -2.29
C HIS A 147 -24.00 2.80 -2.21
N ASN A 148 -25.02 2.58 -1.35
CA ASN A 148 -25.67 1.29 -1.12
C ASN A 148 -24.67 0.17 -0.77
N GLY A 149 -23.61 0.52 -0.05
CA GLY A 149 -22.58 -0.44 0.37
C GLY A 149 -21.77 -1.03 -0.78
N ARG A 150 -21.72 -0.40 -1.94
CA ARG A 150 -21.04 -0.92 -3.15
C ARG A 150 -19.55 -1.19 -2.99
N LEU A 151 -18.89 -0.66 -1.96
CA LEU A 151 -17.53 -1.07 -1.62
C LEU A 151 -17.55 -2.39 -0.83
N PHE A 152 -17.91 -3.48 -1.50
CA PHE A 152 -17.96 -4.83 -0.94
C PHE A 152 -16.64 -5.29 -0.30
N TYR A 153 -15.52 -4.68 -0.69
CA TYR A 153 -14.17 -4.97 -0.19
C TYR A 153 -13.65 -3.95 0.83
N ASN A 154 -14.52 -3.15 1.42
CA ASN A 154 -14.15 -2.19 2.44
C ASN A 154 -13.56 -2.91 3.66
N THR A 155 -12.32 -2.55 4.03
CA THR A 155 -11.63 -3.09 5.20
C THR A 155 -12.45 -2.89 6.48
N GLY A 156 -13.12 -1.73 6.62
CA GLY A 156 -14.02 -1.45 7.74
C GLY A 156 -15.10 -2.50 7.90
N ARG A 157 -15.81 -2.87 6.83
CA ARG A 157 -16.85 -3.93 6.90
C ARG A 157 -16.27 -5.29 7.24
N ARG A 158 -15.08 -5.63 6.76
CA ARG A 158 -14.43 -6.90 7.12
C ARG A 158 -14.08 -6.98 8.60
N ILE A 159 -13.56 -5.90 9.18
CA ILE A 159 -13.27 -5.79 10.61
C ILE A 159 -14.56 -5.87 11.40
N ASN A 160 -15.60 -5.13 10.99
CA ASN A 160 -16.92 -5.16 11.60
C ASN A 160 -17.51 -6.59 11.67
N ASN A 161 -17.49 -7.28 10.54
CA ASN A 161 -17.93 -8.66 10.47
C ASN A 161 -17.07 -9.61 11.33
N GLY A 162 -15.78 -9.29 11.51
CA GLY A 162 -14.89 -10.00 12.43
C GLY A 162 -15.37 -9.87 13.89
N PHE A 163 -15.71 -8.68 14.33
CA PHE A 163 -16.25 -8.45 15.68
C PHE A 163 -17.59 -9.18 15.90
N ILE A 164 -18.49 -9.14 14.92
CA ILE A 164 -19.78 -9.85 14.99
C ILE A 164 -19.54 -11.38 15.08
N ARG A 165 -18.64 -11.94 14.27
CA ARG A 165 -18.27 -13.36 14.31
C ARG A 165 -17.65 -13.78 15.63
N LEU A 166 -16.99 -12.87 16.33
CA LEU A 166 -16.47 -13.07 17.67
C LEU A 166 -17.55 -12.89 18.76
N ASN A 167 -18.81 -12.77 18.36
CA ASN A 167 -19.98 -12.62 19.24
C ASN A 167 -20.01 -11.32 20.06
N HIS A 168 -19.38 -10.25 19.57
CA HIS A 168 -19.50 -8.93 20.17
C HIS A 168 -20.75 -8.20 19.68
N SER A 169 -21.25 -7.26 20.49
CA SER A 169 -22.29 -6.32 20.10
C SER A 169 -21.62 -5.14 19.39
N VAL A 170 -21.94 -4.90 18.12
CA VAL A 170 -21.27 -3.87 17.32
C VAL A 170 -22.26 -2.82 16.86
N LEU A 171 -21.98 -1.56 17.16
CA LEU A 171 -22.67 -0.40 16.61
C LEU A 171 -21.81 0.20 15.50
N GLU A 172 -22.35 0.24 14.29
CA GLU A 172 -21.69 0.83 13.14
C GLU A 172 -21.86 2.35 13.11
N PHE A 173 -20.78 3.09 12.85
CA PHE A 173 -20.80 4.53 12.71
C PHE A 173 -19.98 4.95 11.49
N SER A 174 -20.66 5.41 10.42
CA SER A 174 -20.00 5.79 9.17
C SER A 174 -19.56 7.25 9.20
N ASP A 175 -18.30 7.50 9.50
CA ASP A 175 -17.73 8.84 9.65
C ASP A 175 -17.81 9.67 8.36
N ARG A 176 -17.39 9.12 7.24
CA ARG A 176 -17.34 9.83 5.96
C ARG A 176 -18.73 10.08 5.36
N ASP A 177 -19.67 9.20 5.60
CA ASP A 177 -21.04 9.40 5.14
C ASP A 177 -21.68 10.55 5.91
N ILE A 178 -21.48 10.62 7.24
CA ILE A 178 -21.96 11.74 8.06
C ILE A 178 -21.34 13.06 7.61
N VAL A 179 -20.01 13.11 7.47
CA VAL A 179 -19.32 14.31 6.98
C VAL A 179 -19.87 14.73 5.62
N SER A 180 -20.04 13.81 4.70
CA SER A 180 -20.54 14.11 3.36
C SER A 180 -21.98 14.61 3.31
N TYR A 181 -22.82 14.12 4.25
CA TYR A 181 -24.23 14.47 4.33
C TYR A 181 -24.48 15.84 4.97
N TYR A 182 -23.67 16.20 5.98
CA TYR A 182 -23.90 17.36 6.83
C TYR A 182 -22.97 18.55 6.61
N ARG A 183 -21.96 18.44 5.76
CA ARG A 183 -21.13 19.59 5.43
C ARG A 183 -21.94 20.65 4.69
N ASN A 184 -21.75 21.90 5.10
CA ASN A 184 -22.39 23.08 4.54
C ASN A 184 -21.44 24.27 4.59
N PHE A 185 -21.89 25.45 4.15
CA PHE A 185 -21.06 26.66 4.14
C PHE A 185 -20.49 27.05 5.52
N ASN A 186 -21.21 26.75 6.61
CA ASN A 186 -20.77 27.06 7.99
C ASN A 186 -19.90 25.95 8.60
N ASP A 187 -19.89 24.75 8.01
CA ASP A 187 -19.05 23.61 8.40
C ASP A 187 -18.63 22.84 7.14
N MET A 188 -17.75 23.46 6.36
CA MET A 188 -17.25 22.88 5.11
C MET A 188 -16.55 21.54 5.29
N LYS A 189 -16.01 21.27 6.48
CA LYS A 189 -15.38 19.99 6.85
C LYS A 189 -16.38 18.97 7.39
N GLY A 190 -17.59 19.37 7.77
CA GLY A 190 -18.61 18.51 8.39
C GLY A 190 -18.22 17.98 9.77
N SER A 191 -17.15 18.52 10.38
CA SER A 191 -16.56 17.98 11.61
C SER A 191 -17.39 18.30 12.86
N LYS A 192 -18.06 19.45 12.90
CA LYS A 192 -18.92 19.83 14.03
C LYS A 192 -20.09 18.85 14.19
N LYS A 193 -20.79 18.57 13.08
CA LYS A 193 -21.92 17.64 13.09
C LYS A 193 -21.50 16.20 13.31
N LEU A 194 -20.36 15.80 12.74
CA LEU A 194 -19.75 14.48 13.01
C LEU A 194 -19.51 14.30 14.51
N ASN A 195 -18.84 15.26 15.15
CA ASN A 195 -18.51 15.19 16.56
C ASN A 195 -19.77 15.17 17.44
N SER A 196 -20.77 16.02 17.17
CA SER A 196 -22.01 16.02 17.95
C SER A 196 -22.76 14.69 17.85
N LYS A 197 -22.84 14.10 16.65
CA LYS A 197 -23.45 12.78 16.46
C LYS A 197 -22.67 11.64 17.11
N LEU A 198 -21.34 11.71 17.07
CA LEU A 198 -20.50 10.71 17.75
C LEU A 198 -20.70 10.74 19.26
N VAL A 199 -20.73 11.94 19.86
CA VAL A 199 -20.99 12.11 21.30
C VAL A 199 -22.39 11.60 21.65
N GLU A 200 -23.41 11.95 20.87
CA GLU A 200 -24.80 11.47 21.04
C GLU A 200 -24.85 9.92 21.07
N VAL A 201 -24.20 9.29 20.09
CA VAL A 201 -24.15 7.83 20.00
C VAL A 201 -23.43 7.21 21.21
N ILE A 202 -22.28 7.77 21.61
CA ILE A 202 -21.52 7.26 22.77
C ILE A 202 -22.34 7.38 24.07
N SER A 203 -23.10 8.48 24.22
CA SER A 203 -23.91 8.71 25.42
C SER A 203 -25.13 7.78 25.53
N ASN A 204 -25.61 7.26 24.38
CA ASN A 204 -26.80 6.41 24.32
C ASN A 204 -26.49 4.90 24.17
N TYR A 205 -25.22 4.51 23.97
CA TYR A 205 -24.81 3.14 23.72
C TYR A 205 -24.15 2.48 24.94
#